data_8b8af5cf07d82d823b628bc11ab774e4
#
_entry.id   8b8af5cf07d82d823b628bc11ab774e4
#
_cell.length_a   1.000
_cell.length_b   1.000
_cell.length_c   1.000
_cell.angle_alpha   90.00
_cell.angle_beta   90.00
_cell.angle_gamma   90.00
#
_symmetry.space_group_name_H-M   'P 1'
#
loop_
_entity.id
_entity.type
_entity.pdbx_description
1 polymer ?
#
loop_
_entity_poly.entity_id
_entity_poly.type
_entity_poly.pdbx_seq_one_letter_code
_entity_poly.pdbx_strand_id
1 'polypeptide(L)'
;MADRNRGETPAPTRRLVVGACVLGILLLLGAVLGPLWWGLAPRAEGTALGGGEVFTGTTEDVFAGEGWFALITALTGLVAGYTAYMAQFPLSRRRFQDLRMVCLIAGFLGSLGGAVLTWRIGVALDGPAHAAVEAAEPGATVQTGLQLDATAFLLIWPLVFVLQYGLLDAISFVRRDLPGVPRQVLVRRDPEAEAHAGSAAPVGPGPDAGPAASSPPGGPVPAEHDQAGPEDPRGWS
;
A
#
# COMPACT_ATOMS: atom_id res chain seq x y z
N MET A 1 -35.80 -18.91 -9.40
CA MET A 1 -34.88 -17.76 -9.22
C MET A 1 -34.00 -18.09 -8.05
N ALA A 2 -32.85 -18.72 -8.28
CA ALA A 2 -31.92 -19.16 -7.24
C ALA A 2 -30.95 -18.01 -6.91
N ASP A 3 -30.96 -17.70 -5.67
CA ASP A 3 -30.22 -16.69 -4.95
C ASP A 3 -28.71 -16.72 -5.28
N ARG A 4 -28.25 -15.68 -5.98
CA ARG A 4 -26.84 -15.50 -6.37
C ARG A 4 -26.09 -14.67 -5.32
N ASN A 5 -26.40 -14.89 -4.03
CA ASN A 5 -25.65 -14.36 -2.90
C ASN A 5 -24.44 -15.23 -2.56
N ARG A 6 -23.57 -15.45 -3.56
CA ARG A 6 -22.29 -16.10 -3.28
C ARG A 6 -21.27 -15.06 -2.83
N GLY A 7 -21.01 -15.05 -1.51
CA GLY A 7 -19.68 -14.80 -0.98
C GLY A 7 -19.15 -13.38 -1.05
N GLU A 8 -19.97 -12.37 -0.84
CA GLU A 8 -19.44 -11.05 -0.49
C GLU A 8 -18.97 -11.09 0.97
N THR A 9 -17.65 -11.26 1.17
CA THR A 9 -17.08 -11.07 2.49
C THR A 9 -17.48 -9.70 3.02
N PRO A 10 -18.01 -9.61 4.25
CA PRO A 10 -18.40 -8.34 4.86
C PRO A 10 -17.27 -7.32 4.76
N ALA A 11 -17.59 -6.08 4.52
CA ALA A 11 -16.62 -5.00 4.38
C ALA A 11 -15.56 -4.93 5.51
N PRO A 12 -15.89 -5.17 6.79
CA PRO A 12 -14.91 -5.20 7.88
C PRO A 12 -13.92 -6.36 7.77
N THR A 13 -14.35 -7.56 7.38
CA THR A 13 -13.46 -8.74 7.25
C THR A 13 -12.39 -8.51 6.18
N ARG A 14 -12.73 -7.89 5.07
CA ARG A 14 -11.75 -7.58 4.01
C ARG A 14 -10.71 -6.56 4.47
N ARG A 15 -11.13 -5.52 5.21
CA ARG A 15 -10.19 -4.54 5.79
C ARG A 15 -9.19 -5.21 6.73
N LEU A 16 -9.66 -6.12 7.57
CA LEU A 16 -8.80 -6.90 8.46
C LEU A 16 -7.83 -7.79 7.68
N VAL A 17 -8.29 -8.48 6.64
CA VAL A 17 -7.43 -9.33 5.80
C VAL A 17 -6.35 -8.50 5.10
N VAL A 18 -6.71 -7.36 4.50
CA VAL A 18 -5.72 -6.48 3.85
C VAL A 18 -4.71 -5.95 4.87
N GLY A 19 -5.17 -5.48 6.02
CA GLY A 19 -4.29 -5.01 7.09
C GLY A 19 -3.35 -6.12 7.60
N ALA A 20 -3.87 -7.32 7.83
CA ALA A 20 -3.08 -8.48 8.26
C ALA A 20 -2.05 -8.90 7.20
N CYS A 21 -2.40 -8.85 5.90
CA CYS A 21 -1.45 -9.13 4.82
C CYS A 21 -0.32 -8.09 4.78
N VAL A 22 -0.64 -6.79 4.86
CA VAL A 22 0.38 -5.73 4.88
C VAL A 22 1.31 -5.90 6.08
N LEU A 23 0.75 -6.08 7.26
CA LEU A 23 1.50 -6.30 8.50
C LEU A 23 2.38 -7.56 8.38
N GLY A 24 1.82 -8.69 7.94
CA GLY A 24 2.54 -9.96 7.78
C GLY A 24 3.70 -9.86 6.79
N ILE A 25 3.52 -9.19 5.66
CA ILE A 25 4.59 -8.98 4.66
C ILE A 25 5.73 -8.17 5.27
N LEU A 26 5.43 -7.10 6.02
CA LEU A 26 6.46 -6.27 6.64
C LEU A 26 7.20 -6.99 7.76
N LEU A 27 6.52 -7.82 8.55
CA LEU A 27 7.16 -8.69 9.54
C LEU A 27 8.10 -9.71 8.89
N LEU A 28 7.65 -10.39 7.82
CA LEU A 28 8.49 -11.31 7.07
C LEU A 28 9.71 -10.61 6.45
N LEU A 29 9.50 -9.41 5.93
CA LEU A 29 10.59 -8.60 5.41
C LEU A 29 11.61 -8.27 6.51
N GLY A 30 11.14 -7.89 7.71
CA GLY A 30 12.00 -7.68 8.86
C GLY A 30 12.80 -8.91 9.25
N ALA A 31 12.21 -10.09 9.19
CA ALA A 31 12.89 -11.35 9.45
C ALA A 31 14.03 -11.63 8.44
N VAL A 32 13.86 -11.22 7.17
CA VAL A 32 14.89 -11.34 6.13
C VAL A 32 15.99 -10.27 6.28
N LEU A 33 15.62 -9.08 6.71
CA LEU A 33 16.58 -7.99 6.91
C LEU A 33 17.50 -8.20 8.11
N GLY A 34 17.12 -9.01 9.09
CA GLY A 34 17.97 -9.36 10.24
C GLY A 34 19.29 -10.01 9.81
N PRO A 35 19.26 -11.14 9.08
CA PRO A 35 20.47 -11.76 8.51
C PRO A 35 21.23 -10.83 7.57
N LEU A 36 20.53 -10.00 6.78
CA LEU A 36 21.17 -9.04 5.88
C LEU A 36 21.97 -8.00 6.68
N TRP A 37 21.38 -7.42 7.73
CA TRP A 37 22.10 -6.50 8.60
C TRP A 37 23.26 -7.17 9.30
N TRP A 38 23.09 -8.37 9.83
CA TRP A 38 24.15 -9.15 10.46
C TRP A 38 25.34 -9.38 9.52
N GLY A 39 25.09 -9.64 8.22
CA GLY A 39 26.13 -9.89 7.23
C GLY A 39 26.82 -8.63 6.69
N LEU A 40 26.15 -7.47 6.70
CA LEU A 40 26.66 -6.22 6.12
C LEU A 40 27.25 -5.27 7.18
N ALA A 41 26.79 -5.35 8.42
CA ALA A 41 27.23 -4.44 9.46
C ALA A 41 28.69 -4.71 9.84
N PRO A 42 29.56 -3.71 9.77
CA PRO A 42 30.94 -3.82 10.27
C PRO A 42 30.90 -3.98 11.79
N ARG A 43 31.90 -4.70 12.32
CA ARG A 43 32.06 -4.90 13.77
C ARG A 43 33.26 -4.11 14.22
N ALA A 44 33.09 -3.35 15.28
CA ALA A 44 34.19 -2.61 15.88
C ALA A 44 35.14 -3.58 16.61
N GLU A 45 36.42 -3.26 16.57
CA GLU A 45 37.45 -3.93 17.38
C GLU A 45 37.66 -3.15 18.68
N GLY A 46 37.86 -3.88 19.76
CA GLY A 46 38.06 -3.27 21.06
C GLY A 46 38.93 -4.16 21.96
N THR A 47 39.27 -3.62 23.12
CA THR A 47 40.03 -4.33 24.14
C THR A 47 39.09 -4.79 25.23
N ALA A 48 39.07 -6.08 25.52
CA ALA A 48 38.27 -6.64 26.60
C ALA A 48 38.73 -6.07 27.95
N LEU A 49 37.80 -5.60 28.76
CA LEU A 49 38.03 -5.12 30.12
C LEU A 49 37.76 -6.23 31.16
N GLY A 50 37.15 -7.33 30.72
CA GLY A 50 36.66 -8.42 31.55
C GLY A 50 35.19 -8.26 31.89
N GLY A 51 34.52 -9.40 32.20
CA GLY A 51 33.10 -9.38 32.55
C GLY A 51 32.13 -9.02 31.41
N GLY A 52 32.54 -9.17 30.16
CA GLY A 52 31.76 -8.83 28.97
C GLY A 52 31.85 -7.36 28.54
N GLU A 53 32.67 -6.57 29.23
CA GLU A 53 32.87 -5.16 28.84
C GLU A 53 34.02 -5.03 27.84
N VAL A 54 33.84 -4.15 26.84
CA VAL A 54 34.82 -3.87 25.80
C VAL A 54 35.06 -2.37 25.71
N PHE A 55 36.32 -1.98 25.75
CA PHE A 55 36.74 -0.62 25.46
C PHE A 55 36.97 -0.47 23.97
N THR A 56 36.12 0.29 23.29
CA THR A 56 36.26 0.66 21.88
C THR A 56 36.90 2.04 21.78
N GLY A 57 38.11 2.12 21.26
CA GLY A 57 38.92 3.36 21.23
C GLY A 57 38.40 4.46 20.30
N THR A 58 37.55 4.11 19.31
CA THR A 58 36.97 5.03 18.32
C THR A 58 35.49 4.84 18.25
N THR A 59 34.77 5.96 18.37
CA THR A 59 33.29 5.97 18.28
C THR A 59 32.75 5.73 16.87
N GLU A 60 33.58 5.92 15.83
CA GLU A 60 33.12 5.80 14.43
C GLU A 60 32.74 4.36 14.08
N ASP A 61 33.54 3.37 14.48
CA ASP A 61 33.26 1.97 14.18
C ASP A 61 32.03 1.43 14.93
N VAL A 62 31.77 1.93 16.14
CA VAL A 62 30.57 1.57 16.93
C VAL A 62 29.31 2.04 16.21
N PHE A 63 29.32 3.28 15.71
CA PHE A 63 28.16 3.83 14.97
C PHE A 63 28.01 3.24 13.57
N ALA A 64 29.04 2.65 12.97
CA ALA A 64 28.94 2.09 11.63
C ALA A 64 27.91 0.95 11.56
N GLY A 65 27.85 0.07 12.55
CA GLY A 65 26.86 -1.00 12.62
C GLY A 65 25.42 -0.48 12.71
N GLU A 66 25.20 0.53 13.54
CA GLU A 66 23.90 1.21 13.66
C GLU A 66 23.53 2.01 12.41
N GLY A 67 24.52 2.65 11.77
CA GLY A 67 24.36 3.37 10.51
C GLY A 67 23.87 2.44 9.38
N TRP A 68 24.40 1.23 9.29
CA TRP A 68 23.94 0.21 8.36
C TRP A 68 22.50 -0.23 8.65
N PHE A 69 22.14 -0.40 9.93
CA PHE A 69 20.76 -0.66 10.32
C PHE A 69 19.82 0.46 9.85
N ALA A 70 20.19 1.72 10.12
CA ALA A 70 19.43 2.88 9.73
C ALA A 70 19.25 2.97 8.20
N LEU A 71 20.33 2.73 7.43
CA LEU A 71 20.31 2.78 5.98
C LEU A 71 19.41 1.70 5.38
N ILE A 72 19.56 0.45 5.82
CA ILE A 72 18.75 -0.68 5.35
C ILE A 72 17.26 -0.47 5.66
N THR A 73 16.97 -0.06 6.89
CA THR A 73 15.57 0.16 7.32
C THR A 73 14.95 1.38 6.65
N ALA A 74 15.71 2.46 6.39
CA ALA A 74 15.24 3.63 5.65
C ALA A 74 14.92 3.28 4.19
N LEU A 75 15.81 2.59 3.49
CA LEU A 75 15.57 2.16 2.11
C LEU A 75 14.36 1.22 2.02
N THR A 76 14.25 0.30 2.98
CA THR A 76 13.11 -0.60 3.05
C THR A 76 11.81 0.15 3.31
N GLY A 77 11.82 1.14 4.21
CA GLY A 77 10.69 2.03 4.48
C GLY A 77 10.22 2.78 3.24
N LEU A 78 11.16 3.29 2.46
CA LEU A 78 10.88 4.02 1.21
C LEU A 78 10.21 3.10 0.18
N VAL A 79 10.77 1.91 -0.05
CA VAL A 79 10.21 0.93 -1.01
C VAL A 79 8.87 0.40 -0.52
N ALA A 80 8.74 0.07 0.77
CA ALA A 80 7.51 -0.44 1.34
C ALA A 80 6.39 0.60 1.33
N GLY A 81 6.69 1.87 1.65
CA GLY A 81 5.73 2.97 1.58
C GLY A 81 5.22 3.20 0.16
N TYR A 82 6.13 3.19 -0.82
CA TYR A 82 5.78 3.31 -2.22
C TYR A 82 4.91 2.14 -2.70
N THR A 83 5.32 0.90 -2.41
CA THR A 83 4.59 -0.29 -2.85
C THR A 83 3.22 -0.42 -2.19
N ALA A 84 3.11 -0.10 -0.89
CA ALA A 84 1.84 -0.07 -0.18
C ALA A 84 0.89 0.98 -0.78
N TYR A 85 1.42 2.16 -1.13
CA TYR A 85 0.65 3.20 -1.80
C TYR A 85 0.18 2.73 -3.20
N MET A 86 1.07 2.16 -4.02
CA MET A 86 0.70 1.66 -5.34
C MET A 86 -0.31 0.52 -5.29
N ALA A 87 -0.18 -0.39 -4.33
CA ALA A 87 -1.07 -1.55 -4.18
C ALA A 87 -2.52 -1.16 -3.85
N GLN A 88 -2.75 0.01 -3.24
CA GLN A 88 -4.11 0.45 -2.93
C GLN A 88 -4.94 0.77 -4.18
N PHE A 89 -4.33 1.25 -5.29
CA PHE A 89 -5.05 1.61 -6.51
C PHE A 89 -5.84 0.45 -7.13
N PRO A 90 -5.25 -0.71 -7.42
CA PRO A 90 -6.01 -1.84 -7.95
C PRO A 90 -7.00 -2.42 -6.94
N LEU A 91 -6.69 -2.33 -5.63
CA LEU A 91 -7.58 -2.81 -4.57
C LEU A 91 -8.81 -1.92 -4.38
N SER A 92 -8.66 -0.58 -4.46
CA SER A 92 -9.76 0.37 -4.30
C SER A 92 -10.69 0.41 -5.51
N ARG A 93 -10.14 0.33 -6.74
CA ARG A 93 -10.92 0.34 -7.99
C ARG A 93 -11.94 -0.79 -8.08
N ARG A 94 -11.65 -1.93 -7.47
CA ARG A 94 -12.53 -3.10 -7.56
C ARG A 94 -13.80 -3.02 -6.71
N ARG A 95 -13.83 -2.21 -5.62
CA ARG A 95 -14.98 -2.18 -4.70
C ARG A 95 -15.23 -0.86 -3.95
N PHE A 96 -14.77 0.28 -4.43
CA PHE A 96 -15.07 1.63 -3.86
C PHE A 96 -14.87 1.73 -2.32
N GLN A 97 -13.89 1.03 -1.76
CA GLN A 97 -13.60 1.09 -0.33
C GLN A 97 -12.35 1.91 -0.06
N ASP A 98 -12.44 2.79 0.92
CA ASP A 98 -11.27 3.51 1.41
C ASP A 98 -10.44 2.58 2.32
N LEU A 99 -9.28 2.17 1.82
CA LEU A 99 -8.32 1.29 2.51
C LEU A 99 -7.10 2.07 3.02
N ARG A 100 -7.04 3.40 2.83
CA ARG A 100 -5.87 4.23 3.14
C ARG A 100 -5.46 4.12 4.60
N MET A 101 -6.42 4.37 5.51
CA MET A 101 -6.16 4.30 6.95
C MET A 101 -5.73 2.90 7.40
N VAL A 102 -6.33 1.86 6.82
CA VAL A 102 -5.96 0.47 7.15
C VAL A 102 -4.54 0.16 6.68
N CYS A 103 -4.18 0.54 5.46
CA CYS A 103 -2.84 0.34 4.92
C CYS A 103 -1.80 1.18 5.70
N LEU A 104 -2.14 2.43 6.07
CA LEU A 104 -1.23 3.29 6.83
C LEU A 104 -0.97 2.73 8.24
N ILE A 105 -2.02 2.37 8.98
CA ILE A 105 -1.89 1.85 10.35
C ILE A 105 -1.19 0.48 10.33
N ALA A 106 -1.61 -0.43 9.45
CA ALA A 106 -0.98 -1.74 9.33
C ALA A 106 0.46 -1.63 8.86
N GLY A 107 0.77 -0.67 7.96
CA GLY A 107 2.11 -0.38 7.51
C GLY A 107 2.99 0.18 8.61
N PHE A 108 2.49 1.13 9.41
CA PHE A 108 3.22 1.67 10.56
C PHE A 108 3.54 0.57 11.59
N LEU A 109 2.53 -0.20 12.00
CA LEU A 109 2.71 -1.27 12.98
C LEU A 109 3.58 -2.41 12.44
N GLY A 110 3.40 -2.75 11.16
CA GLY A 110 4.19 -3.79 10.48
C GLY A 110 5.65 -3.39 10.32
N SER A 111 5.95 -2.13 9.96
CA SER A 111 7.32 -1.63 9.86
C SER A 111 8.01 -1.50 11.22
N LEU A 112 7.28 -1.09 12.26
CA LEU A 112 7.81 -1.08 13.63
C LEU A 112 8.15 -2.49 14.10
N GLY A 113 7.21 -3.44 13.95
CA GLY A 113 7.45 -4.84 14.28
C GLY A 113 8.55 -5.46 13.43
N GLY A 114 8.63 -5.12 12.14
CA GLY A 114 9.70 -5.52 11.23
C GLY A 114 11.06 -5.01 11.67
N ALA A 115 11.18 -3.75 12.08
CA ALA A 115 12.42 -3.18 12.62
C ALA A 115 12.89 -3.91 13.89
N VAL A 116 11.95 -4.20 14.81
CA VAL A 116 12.24 -4.98 16.02
C VAL A 116 12.71 -6.40 15.67
N LEU A 117 12.08 -7.06 14.69
CA LEU A 117 12.50 -8.39 14.23
C LEU A 117 13.87 -8.34 13.60
N THR A 118 14.17 -7.35 12.74
CA THR A 118 15.49 -7.14 12.13
C THR A 118 16.56 -7.05 13.21
N TRP A 119 16.34 -6.20 14.21
CA TRP A 119 17.24 -6.05 15.34
C TRP A 119 17.42 -7.36 16.11
N ARG A 120 16.32 -7.97 16.58
CA ARG A 120 16.36 -9.19 17.40
C ARG A 120 17.05 -10.36 16.68
N ILE A 121 16.75 -10.55 15.41
CA ILE A 121 17.34 -11.63 14.62
C ILE A 121 18.82 -11.34 14.35
N GLY A 122 19.20 -10.10 13.99
CA GLY A 122 20.57 -9.73 13.76
C GLY A 122 21.46 -9.95 15.00
N VAL A 123 21.02 -9.49 16.18
CA VAL A 123 21.72 -9.70 17.45
C VAL A 123 21.77 -11.18 17.83
N ALA A 124 20.68 -11.93 17.61
CA ALA A 124 20.66 -13.37 17.91
C ALA A 124 21.65 -14.17 17.04
N LEU A 125 21.82 -13.78 15.77
CA LEU A 125 22.79 -14.42 14.88
C LEU A 125 24.23 -14.10 15.27
N ASP A 126 24.45 -13.00 15.97
CA ASP A 126 25.78 -12.58 16.44
C ASP A 126 26.11 -13.13 17.85
N GLY A 127 25.32 -14.06 18.36
CA GLY A 127 25.52 -14.72 19.66
C GLY A 127 26.94 -15.28 19.88
N PRO A 128 27.57 -15.93 18.90
CA PRO A 128 28.95 -16.40 19.04
C PRO A 128 29.96 -15.27 19.30
N ALA A 129 29.79 -14.09 18.70
CA ALA A 129 30.67 -12.95 18.97
C ALA A 129 30.46 -12.41 20.40
N HIS A 130 29.22 -12.33 20.87
CA HIS A 130 28.93 -11.95 22.25
C HIS A 130 29.55 -12.94 23.26
N ALA A 131 29.43 -14.23 23.02
CA ALA A 131 30.03 -15.25 23.86
C ALA A 131 31.59 -15.16 23.87
N ALA A 132 32.19 -14.82 22.74
CA ALA A 132 33.65 -14.61 22.65
C ALA A 132 34.11 -13.41 23.48
N VAL A 133 33.35 -12.33 23.52
CA VAL A 133 33.59 -11.16 24.37
C VAL A 133 33.51 -11.51 25.86
N GLU A 134 32.47 -12.27 26.23
CA GLU A 134 32.29 -12.70 27.63
C GLU A 134 33.45 -13.62 28.13
N ALA A 135 33.99 -14.46 27.24
CA ALA A 135 35.04 -15.39 27.56
C ALA A 135 36.46 -14.78 27.46
N ALA A 136 36.57 -13.55 26.96
CA ALA A 136 37.90 -12.94 26.74
C ALA A 136 38.57 -12.50 28.04
N GLU A 137 39.89 -12.72 28.12
CA GLU A 137 40.72 -12.22 29.21
C GLU A 137 40.88 -10.68 29.11
N PRO A 138 40.98 -9.98 30.26
CA PRO A 138 41.27 -8.54 30.25
C PRO A 138 42.53 -8.23 29.46
N GLY A 139 42.44 -7.24 28.55
CA GLY A 139 43.55 -6.83 27.67
C GLY A 139 43.58 -7.55 26.32
N ALA A 140 42.75 -8.57 26.08
CA ALA A 140 42.65 -9.23 24.78
C ALA A 140 41.94 -8.35 23.76
N THR A 141 42.38 -8.36 22.49
CA THR A 141 41.67 -7.74 21.39
C THR A 141 40.51 -8.63 20.96
N VAL A 142 39.33 -8.08 20.96
CA VAL A 142 38.07 -8.77 20.58
C VAL A 142 37.25 -7.93 19.61
N GLN A 143 36.49 -8.60 18.78
CA GLN A 143 35.43 -7.92 17.98
C GLN A 143 34.20 -7.75 18.84
N THR A 144 33.62 -6.53 18.85
CA THR A 144 32.37 -6.29 19.55
C THR A 144 31.25 -7.01 18.86
N GLY A 145 30.34 -7.61 19.66
CA GLY A 145 29.10 -8.14 19.13
C GLY A 145 28.20 -7.03 18.58
N LEU A 146 27.37 -7.40 17.61
CA LEU A 146 26.44 -6.49 17.00
C LEU A 146 25.37 -6.05 18.01
N GLN A 147 25.24 -4.75 18.25
CA GLN A 147 24.25 -4.18 19.17
C GLN A 147 23.65 -2.92 18.57
N LEU A 148 22.50 -2.55 19.10
CA LEU A 148 21.80 -1.33 18.74
C LEU A 148 21.55 -0.55 20.03
N ASP A 149 22.45 0.38 20.34
CA ASP A 149 22.36 1.17 21.58
C ASP A 149 21.35 2.31 21.42
N ALA A 150 21.32 2.93 20.24
CA ALA A 150 20.36 3.96 19.91
C ALA A 150 19.03 3.36 19.42
N THR A 151 18.15 2.97 20.36
CA THR A 151 16.83 2.39 20.06
C THR A 151 15.93 3.30 19.22
N ALA A 152 16.25 4.60 19.12
CA ALA A 152 15.58 5.54 18.22
C ALA A 152 15.66 5.11 16.74
N PHE A 153 16.69 4.36 16.33
CA PHE A 153 16.82 3.84 14.97
C PHE A 153 15.72 2.85 14.59
N LEU A 154 15.07 2.20 15.56
CA LEU A 154 13.90 1.36 15.31
C LEU A 154 12.71 2.15 14.70
N LEU A 155 12.68 3.46 14.92
CA LEU A 155 11.63 4.34 14.38
C LEU A 155 11.90 4.81 12.94
N ILE A 156 13.10 4.60 12.41
CA ILE A 156 13.47 5.06 11.05
C ILE A 156 12.55 4.41 10.01
N TRP A 157 12.41 3.08 10.05
CA TRP A 157 11.55 2.38 9.10
C TRP A 157 10.09 2.87 9.13
N PRO A 158 9.37 2.84 10.27
CA PRO A 158 7.99 3.33 10.30
C PRO A 158 7.87 4.81 9.94
N LEU A 159 8.85 5.65 10.34
CA LEU A 159 8.85 7.07 9.98
C LEU A 159 8.97 7.27 8.47
N VAL A 160 9.95 6.64 7.83
CA VAL A 160 10.16 6.73 6.37
C VAL A 160 8.97 6.16 5.62
N PHE A 161 8.40 5.04 6.08
CA PHE A 161 7.19 4.46 5.50
C PHE A 161 6.03 5.45 5.51
N VAL A 162 5.74 6.07 6.67
CA VAL A 162 4.63 7.03 6.82
C VAL A 162 4.88 8.29 5.99
N LEU A 163 6.11 8.83 6.02
CA LEU A 163 6.48 10.00 5.22
C LEU A 163 6.32 9.74 3.73
N GLN A 164 6.84 8.62 3.24
CA GLN A 164 6.74 8.25 1.83
C GLN A 164 5.29 8.06 1.39
N TYR A 165 4.51 7.30 2.18
CA TYR A 165 3.10 7.06 1.91
C TYR A 165 2.30 8.37 1.95
N GLY A 166 2.50 9.19 2.98
CA GLY A 166 1.80 10.46 3.16
C GLY A 166 2.15 11.49 2.08
N LEU A 167 3.42 11.54 1.65
CA LEU A 167 3.86 12.40 0.56
C LEU A 167 3.15 12.05 -0.75
N LEU A 168 3.07 10.76 -1.07
CA LEU A 168 2.38 10.30 -2.27
C LEU A 168 0.88 10.57 -2.21
N ASP A 169 0.26 10.39 -1.05
CA ASP A 169 -1.15 10.70 -0.84
C ASP A 169 -1.43 12.21 -0.98
N ALA A 170 -0.54 13.05 -0.43
CA ALA A 170 -0.63 14.50 -0.57
C ALA A 170 -0.47 14.96 -2.04
N ILE A 171 0.48 14.37 -2.78
CA ILE A 171 0.67 14.67 -4.21
C ILE A 171 -0.59 14.27 -5.00
N SER A 172 -1.15 13.10 -4.73
CA SER A 172 -2.39 12.65 -5.39
C SER A 172 -3.58 13.55 -5.07
N PHE A 173 -3.64 14.06 -3.84
CA PHE A 173 -4.68 15.02 -3.46
C PHE A 173 -4.56 16.32 -4.27
N VAL A 174 -3.35 16.86 -4.42
CA VAL A 174 -3.09 18.08 -5.21
C VAL A 174 -3.39 17.85 -6.69
N ARG A 175 -3.02 16.70 -7.23
CA ARG A 175 -3.25 16.33 -8.64
C ARG A 175 -4.71 15.95 -8.93
N ARG A 176 -5.53 15.78 -7.90
CA ARG A 176 -6.91 15.27 -8.01
C ARG A 176 -7.02 13.90 -8.70
N ASP A 177 -5.92 13.13 -8.72
CA ASP A 177 -5.83 11.78 -9.29
C ASP A 177 -6.24 10.71 -8.28
N LEU A 178 -6.85 11.12 -7.18
CA LEU A 178 -7.36 10.18 -6.18
C LEU A 178 -8.26 9.18 -6.89
N PRO A 179 -8.12 7.87 -6.60
CA PRO A 179 -9.11 6.88 -7.00
C PRO A 179 -10.41 7.23 -6.26
N GLY A 180 -11.08 8.25 -6.80
CA GLY A 180 -12.28 8.80 -6.20
C GLY A 180 -13.38 7.78 -6.28
N VAL A 181 -14.17 7.68 -5.25
CA VAL A 181 -15.59 7.37 -5.35
C VAL A 181 -16.11 8.13 -6.58
N PRO A 182 -16.66 7.46 -7.60
CA PRO A 182 -17.27 8.15 -8.71
C PRO A 182 -18.11 9.27 -8.10
N ARG A 183 -17.84 10.50 -8.47
CA ARG A 183 -18.73 11.59 -8.16
C ARG A 183 -20.07 11.07 -8.61
N GLN A 184 -20.92 10.68 -7.66
CA GLN A 184 -22.31 10.51 -7.98
C GLN A 184 -22.62 11.84 -8.66
N VAL A 185 -22.77 11.77 -9.98
CA VAL A 185 -23.42 12.83 -10.71
C VAL A 185 -24.71 12.94 -9.94
N LEU A 186 -24.78 13.96 -9.09
CA LEU A 186 -26.05 14.42 -8.59
C LEU A 186 -26.77 14.72 -9.89
N VAL A 187 -27.48 13.71 -10.39
CA VAL A 187 -28.53 13.93 -11.35
C VAL A 187 -29.41 14.89 -10.58
N ARG A 188 -29.17 16.17 -10.87
CA ARG A 188 -30.04 17.24 -10.46
C ARG A 188 -31.38 16.78 -11.01
N ARG A 189 -32.15 16.12 -10.18
CA ARG A 189 -33.56 15.94 -10.44
C ARG A 189 -34.06 17.35 -10.62
N ASP A 190 -34.19 17.76 -11.86
CA ASP A 190 -34.80 19.02 -12.17
C ASP A 190 -36.21 18.94 -11.63
N PRO A 191 -36.57 19.73 -10.58
CA PRO A 191 -37.88 19.66 -9.99
C PRO A 191 -38.97 20.02 -11.00
N GLU A 192 -38.61 20.68 -12.10
CA GLU A 192 -39.49 20.96 -13.25
C GLU A 192 -39.87 19.69 -14.05
N ALA A 193 -38.97 18.69 -14.15
CA ALA A 193 -39.29 17.44 -14.83
C ALA A 193 -40.30 16.59 -14.03
N GLU A 194 -40.26 16.64 -12.71
CA GLU A 194 -41.25 15.97 -11.86
C GLU A 194 -42.60 16.72 -11.85
N ALA A 195 -42.58 18.06 -11.96
CA ALA A 195 -43.79 18.86 -12.06
C ALA A 195 -44.55 18.61 -13.39
N HIS A 196 -43.81 18.35 -14.48
CA HIS A 196 -44.46 18.04 -15.77
C HIS A 196 -44.90 16.58 -15.86
N ALA A 197 -44.30 15.64 -15.18
CA ALA A 197 -44.74 14.24 -15.11
C ALA A 197 -45.98 14.07 -14.23
N GLY A 198 -46.14 14.91 -13.21
CA GLY A 198 -47.33 14.91 -12.33
C GLY A 198 -48.54 15.60 -12.89
N SER A 199 -48.41 16.40 -13.98
CA SER A 199 -49.53 17.15 -14.58
C SER A 199 -50.20 16.43 -15.75
N ALA A 200 -49.76 15.23 -16.13
CA ALA A 200 -50.50 14.38 -17.07
C ALA A 200 -51.67 13.73 -16.34
N ALA A 201 -52.80 14.45 -16.27
CA ALA A 201 -54.05 13.90 -15.80
C ALA A 201 -54.46 12.67 -16.64
N PRO A 202 -55.00 11.63 -16.03
CA PRO A 202 -55.49 10.49 -16.79
C PRO A 202 -56.67 10.94 -17.66
N VAL A 203 -56.45 10.96 -18.99
CA VAL A 203 -57.52 11.09 -19.95
C VAL A 203 -58.38 9.84 -19.82
N GLY A 204 -59.60 10.04 -19.29
CA GLY A 204 -60.60 8.99 -19.15
C GLY A 204 -61.00 8.41 -20.50
N PRO A 205 -61.49 7.16 -20.54
CA PRO A 205 -61.90 6.53 -21.77
C PRO A 205 -63.15 7.18 -22.31
N GLY A 206 -63.04 7.81 -23.49
CA GLY A 206 -64.20 8.24 -24.27
C GLY A 206 -64.79 7.05 -25.01
N PRO A 207 -66.12 6.99 -25.13
CA PRO A 207 -66.83 5.87 -25.76
C PRO A 207 -66.84 5.98 -27.28
N ASP A 208 -66.81 4.80 -27.90
CA ASP A 208 -67.28 4.44 -29.23
C ASP A 208 -66.77 5.15 -30.48
N ALA A 209 -66.04 4.41 -31.31
CA ALA A 209 -66.20 4.39 -32.75
C ALA A 209 -65.60 3.15 -33.37
N GLY A 210 -66.37 2.44 -34.13
CA GLY A 210 -66.29 1.16 -34.73
C GLY A 210 -65.17 0.88 -35.76
N PRO A 211 -65.26 -0.29 -36.41
CA PRO A 211 -64.13 -0.88 -37.14
C PRO A 211 -64.14 -0.50 -38.61
N ALA A 212 -62.97 -0.14 -39.14
CA ALA A 212 -62.70 -0.20 -40.60
C ALA A 212 -61.22 -0.29 -40.93
N ALA A 213 -60.86 -1.39 -41.44
CA ALA A 213 -60.27 -1.66 -42.77
C ALA A 213 -58.78 -1.39 -43.01
N SER A 214 -58.14 -2.53 -43.34
CA SER A 214 -57.17 -2.75 -44.44
C SER A 214 -55.81 -2.05 -44.45
N SER A 215 -54.86 -2.89 -44.37
CA SER A 215 -53.46 -2.70 -44.84
C SER A 215 -53.42 -2.43 -46.35
N PRO A 216 -52.34 -1.80 -46.85
CA PRO A 216 -51.51 -2.49 -47.82
C PRO A 216 -50.00 -2.30 -47.56
N PRO A 217 -49.17 -3.04 -48.34
CA PRO A 217 -47.80 -3.33 -48.04
C PRO A 217 -46.81 -2.47 -48.86
N GLY A 218 -45.59 -2.46 -48.37
CA GLY A 218 -44.44 -2.24 -49.29
C GLY A 218 -43.87 -0.85 -49.37
N GLY A 219 -42.68 -0.70 -48.87
CA GLY A 219 -41.77 0.36 -49.26
C GLY A 219 -40.32 -0.03 -48.86
N PRO A 220 -39.37 0.28 -49.71
CA PRO A 220 -38.08 -0.41 -49.76
C PRO A 220 -37.05 0.14 -48.76
N VAL A 221 -36.14 -0.75 -48.39
CA VAL A 221 -34.92 -0.53 -47.63
C VAL A 221 -33.98 0.44 -48.39
N PRO A 222 -33.43 1.50 -47.77
CA PRO A 222 -32.31 2.22 -48.31
C PRO A 222 -30.99 1.67 -47.85
N ALA A 223 -30.08 1.67 -48.78
CA ALA A 223 -28.75 1.14 -48.80
C ALA A 223 -27.82 1.67 -47.68
N GLU A 224 -26.98 0.77 -47.31
CA GLU A 224 -25.65 0.87 -46.77
C GLU A 224 -24.86 2.09 -47.28
N HIS A 225 -24.44 2.95 -46.35
CA HIS A 225 -23.50 4.02 -46.65
C HIS A 225 -22.17 3.71 -45.98
N ASP A 226 -21.32 3.13 -46.80
CA ASP A 226 -19.87 2.96 -46.64
C ASP A 226 -19.25 4.38 -46.46
N GLN A 227 -18.65 4.65 -45.30
CA GLN A 227 -17.79 5.81 -45.13
C GLN A 227 -16.41 5.35 -44.64
N ALA A 228 -15.55 5.19 -45.62
CA ALA A 228 -14.12 5.17 -45.45
C ALA A 228 -13.64 6.48 -44.79
N GLY A 229 -12.97 6.36 -43.64
CA GLY A 229 -12.27 7.44 -42.98
C GLY A 229 -10.84 7.58 -43.52
N PRO A 230 -10.27 8.78 -43.54
CA PRO A 230 -8.94 9.02 -44.10
C PRO A 230 -7.83 8.62 -43.13
N GLU A 231 -6.81 7.99 -43.68
CA GLU A 231 -5.50 7.74 -43.11
C GLU A 231 -4.77 9.09 -42.84
N ASP A 232 -4.25 9.24 -41.61
CA ASP A 232 -3.33 10.34 -41.28
C ASP A 232 -1.89 9.80 -41.20
N PRO A 233 -0.99 10.18 -42.12
CA PRO A 233 0.41 9.78 -42.06
C PRO A 233 1.24 10.91 -41.41
N ARG A 234 1.53 10.84 -40.11
CA ARG A 234 2.60 11.63 -39.52
C ARG A 234 3.48 10.77 -38.65
N GLY A 235 4.58 10.34 -39.29
CA GLY A 235 5.77 9.90 -38.59
C GLY A 235 6.44 11.06 -37.86
N TRP A 236 6.99 10.76 -36.71
CA TRP A 236 8.04 11.54 -36.09
C TRP A 236 9.21 10.63 -35.77
N SER A 237 10.31 11.01 -36.34
CA SER A 237 11.68 10.56 -36.14
C SER A 237 12.19 10.80 -34.72
#